data_1a900a26db09427050ce1bb2f5b45c31
#
_entry.id   1a900a26db09427050ce1bb2f5b45c31
#
_cell.length_a   1.000
_cell.length_b   1.000
_cell.length_c   1.000
_cell.angle_alpha   90.00
_cell.angle_beta   90.00
_cell.angle_gamma   90.00
#
_symmetry.space_group_name_H-M   'P 1'
#
loop_
_entity.id
_entity.type
_entity.pdbx_description
1 polymer ?
#
loop_
_entity_poly.entity_id
_entity_poly.type
_entity_poly.pdbx_seq_one_letter_code
_entity_poly.pdbx_strand_id
1 'polypeptide(L)'
;MKLLKIDSEHYAFPEGIKTVEEFVEFVNNSSQKFIKMTMYSDMNCVAPYFIEEDKKTVYVNFGQVTWIEDVDGKVMLRIEYERRLREVIREKCVTCDHFKGDPDNLDGHYDTLRLDGYCWRYENTSEND
;
A
#
# COMPACT_ATOMS: atom_id res chain seq x y z
N MET A 1 -2.44 6.28 9.39
CA MET A 1 -2.27 5.07 10.21
C MET A 1 -0.82 4.61 10.15
N LYS A 2 -0.22 4.39 11.30
CA LYS A 2 1.16 3.90 11.35
C LYS A 2 1.21 2.40 11.08
N LEU A 3 2.14 1.99 10.24
CA LEU A 3 2.42 0.59 9.94
C LEU A 3 3.90 0.31 10.19
N LEU A 4 4.20 -0.94 10.49
CA LEU A 4 5.58 -1.40 10.55
C LEU A 4 6.03 -1.77 9.14
N LYS A 5 7.20 -1.28 8.75
CA LYS A 5 7.87 -1.77 7.56
C LYS A 5 9.04 -2.63 8.01
N ILE A 6 8.96 -3.91 7.73
CA ILE A 6 9.97 -4.90 8.10
C ILE A 6 10.60 -5.37 6.80
N ASP A 7 11.86 -5.01 6.61
CA ASP A 7 12.56 -5.16 5.34
C ASP A 7 11.78 -4.44 4.23
N SER A 8 11.15 -5.14 3.30
CA SER A 8 10.40 -4.52 2.21
C SER A 8 8.88 -4.66 2.34
N GLU A 9 8.40 -5.32 3.41
CA GLU A 9 6.97 -5.61 3.56
C GLU A 9 6.35 -4.78 4.68
N HIS A 10 5.02 -4.56 4.57
CA HIS A 10 4.27 -3.72 5.50
C HIS A 10 3.37 -4.57 6.39
N TYR A 11 3.33 -4.22 7.68
CA TYR A 11 2.59 -4.98 8.69
C TYR A 11 1.86 -4.04 9.63
N ALA A 12 0.74 -4.52 10.19
CA ALA A 12 0.09 -3.83 11.28
C ALA A 12 0.92 -3.98 12.56
N PHE A 13 0.89 -2.95 13.41
CA PHE A 13 1.44 -3.09 14.76
C PHE A 13 0.62 -4.12 15.53
N PRO A 14 1.28 -5.01 16.30
CA PRO A 14 0.54 -5.90 17.20
C PRO A 14 -0.28 -5.12 18.22
N GLU A 15 -1.34 -5.72 18.71
CA GLU A 15 -2.21 -5.08 19.69
C GLU A 15 -1.41 -4.63 20.92
N GLY A 16 -1.62 -3.39 21.34
CA GLY A 16 -0.95 -2.81 22.49
C GLY A 16 0.43 -2.23 22.20
N ILE A 17 0.95 -2.37 21.01
CA ILE A 17 2.27 -1.86 20.59
C ILE A 17 2.04 -0.69 19.62
N LYS A 18 2.65 0.46 19.90
CA LYS A 18 2.39 1.68 19.14
C LYS A 18 3.64 2.28 18.50
N THR A 19 4.84 1.89 18.94
CA THR A 19 6.09 2.43 18.42
C THR A 19 7.03 1.31 18.00
N VAL A 20 8.01 1.68 17.15
CA VAL A 20 9.05 0.73 16.72
C VAL A 20 9.87 0.26 17.92
N GLU A 21 10.19 1.16 18.84
CA GLU A 21 10.95 0.83 20.04
C GLU A 21 10.23 -0.20 20.90
N GLU A 22 8.93 -0.02 21.11
CA GLU A 22 8.12 -1.00 21.84
C GLU A 22 8.09 -2.34 21.10
N PHE A 23 8.02 -2.31 19.79
CA PHE A 23 7.99 -3.51 18.98
C PHE A 23 9.34 -4.27 19.07
N VAL A 24 10.45 -3.54 18.96
CA VAL A 24 11.78 -4.16 19.08
C VAL A 24 11.97 -4.79 20.46
N GLU A 25 11.52 -4.10 21.52
CA GLU A 25 11.55 -4.66 22.87
C GLU A 25 10.69 -5.92 22.98
N PHE A 26 9.50 -5.90 22.39
CA PHE A 26 8.63 -7.07 22.35
C PHE A 26 9.32 -8.26 21.67
N VAL A 27 9.96 -8.04 20.53
CA VAL A 27 10.69 -9.09 19.80
C VAL A 27 11.87 -9.61 20.61
N ASN A 28 12.63 -8.70 21.23
CA ASN A 28 13.80 -9.09 22.03
C ASN A 28 13.42 -9.89 23.27
N ASN A 29 12.24 -9.66 23.81
CA ASN A 29 11.74 -10.38 24.99
C ASN A 29 10.98 -11.66 24.60
N SER A 30 10.75 -11.89 23.32
CA SER A 30 10.07 -13.08 22.84
C SER A 30 11.05 -14.25 22.75
N SER A 31 10.61 -15.43 23.19
CA SER A 31 11.36 -16.67 23.04
C SER A 31 11.13 -17.32 21.66
N GLN A 32 10.21 -16.80 20.88
CA GLN A 32 9.82 -17.38 19.61
C GLN A 32 10.53 -16.68 18.45
N LYS A 33 11.07 -17.47 17.51
CA LYS A 33 11.67 -16.93 16.30
C LYS A 33 10.62 -16.40 15.33
N PHE A 34 9.49 -17.10 15.24
CA PHE A 34 8.42 -16.75 14.33
C PHE A 34 7.33 -16.05 15.11
N ILE A 35 6.99 -14.85 14.68
CA ILE A 35 5.94 -14.05 15.31
C ILE A 35 4.82 -13.85 14.28
N LYS A 36 3.60 -14.11 14.75
CA LYS A 36 2.39 -13.94 13.93
C LYS A 36 2.13 -12.45 13.68
N MET A 37 2.04 -12.07 12.42
CA MET A 37 1.85 -10.69 12.01
C MET A 37 0.74 -10.58 10.98
N THR A 38 0.10 -9.42 10.91
CA THR A 38 -0.85 -9.11 9.85
C THR A 38 -0.11 -8.29 8.78
N MET A 39 0.00 -8.83 7.58
CA MET A 39 0.71 -8.20 6.48
C MET A 39 -0.27 -7.52 5.53
N TYR A 40 0.08 -6.30 5.12
CA TYR A 40 -0.62 -5.57 4.07
C TYR A 40 0.26 -5.53 2.82
N SER A 41 -0.27 -6.02 1.72
CA SER A 41 0.42 -5.93 0.43
C SER A 41 0.17 -4.55 -0.16
N ASP A 42 1.23 -3.84 -0.53
CA ASP A 42 1.04 -2.58 -1.22
C ASP A 42 0.56 -2.83 -2.65
N MET A 43 -0.06 -1.82 -3.22
CA MET A 43 -0.62 -1.90 -4.57
C MET A 43 0.44 -1.46 -5.57
N ASN A 44 1.46 -2.28 -5.76
CA ASN A 44 2.53 -1.99 -6.73
C ASN A 44 3.04 -0.55 -6.61
N CYS A 45 2.68 0.29 -7.55
CA CYS A 45 3.13 1.68 -7.59
C CYS A 45 2.28 2.61 -6.72
N VAL A 46 1.35 2.09 -5.92
CA VAL A 46 0.35 2.88 -5.21
C VAL A 46 0.60 3.00 -3.71
N ALA A 47 1.77 2.59 -3.22
CA ALA A 47 2.14 2.85 -1.84
C ALA A 47 2.10 4.36 -1.59
N PRO A 48 1.59 4.81 -0.45
CA PRO A 48 1.30 4.09 0.78
C PRO A 48 -0.16 3.67 0.97
N TYR A 49 -0.86 3.29 -0.08
CA TYR A 49 -2.26 2.89 -0.01
C TYR A 49 -2.36 1.37 0.05
N PHE A 50 -3.21 0.88 0.95
CA PHE A 50 -3.38 -0.56 1.19
C PHE A 50 -4.87 -0.88 1.25
N ILE A 51 -5.23 -2.06 0.76
CA ILE A 51 -6.62 -2.53 0.76
C ILE A 51 -6.83 -3.44 1.98
N GLU A 52 -7.80 -3.08 2.83
CA GLU A 52 -8.10 -3.81 4.05
C GLU A 52 -8.40 -5.30 3.79
N GLU A 53 -9.14 -5.59 2.72
CA GLU A 53 -9.54 -6.96 2.41
C GLU A 53 -8.40 -7.85 1.93
N ASP A 54 -7.29 -7.23 1.52
CA ASP A 54 -6.12 -7.97 1.00
C ASP A 54 -5.11 -8.31 2.10
N LYS A 55 -5.37 -7.93 3.35
CA LYS A 55 -4.48 -8.28 4.45
C LYS A 55 -4.48 -9.79 4.68
N LYS A 56 -3.36 -10.30 5.14
CA LYS A 56 -3.24 -11.73 5.45
C LYS A 56 -2.37 -11.94 6.68
N THR A 57 -2.60 -13.06 7.35
CA THR A 57 -1.80 -13.47 8.50
C THR A 57 -0.56 -14.22 8.02
N VAL A 58 0.59 -13.81 8.50
CA VAL A 58 1.87 -14.45 8.16
C VAL A 58 2.69 -14.65 9.44
N TYR A 59 3.71 -15.49 9.35
CA TYR A 59 4.67 -15.68 10.43
C TYR A 59 6.02 -15.20 9.95
N VAL A 60 6.58 -14.24 10.67
CA VAL A 60 7.85 -13.59 10.29
C VAL A 60 8.96 -14.14 11.15
N ASN A 61 10.06 -14.57 10.53
CA ASN A 61 11.23 -15.07 11.23
C ASN A 61 12.13 -13.90 11.60
N PHE A 62 12.08 -13.49 12.88
CA PHE A 62 12.86 -12.35 13.35
C PHE A 62 14.34 -12.65 13.55
N GLY A 63 14.76 -13.91 13.36
CA GLY A 63 16.18 -14.23 13.27
C GLY A 63 16.82 -13.82 11.94
N GLN A 64 16.02 -13.46 10.95
CA GLN A 64 16.51 -13.10 9.60
C GLN A 64 16.14 -11.69 9.20
N VAL A 65 15.47 -10.95 10.05
CA VAL A 65 15.08 -9.56 9.75
C VAL A 65 16.28 -8.65 9.89
N THR A 66 16.49 -7.76 8.93
CA THR A 66 17.63 -6.85 8.93
C THR A 66 17.22 -5.40 9.21
N TRP A 67 15.96 -5.04 9.01
CA TRP A 67 15.54 -3.65 9.08
C TRP A 67 14.08 -3.56 9.52
N ILE A 68 13.81 -2.64 10.46
CA ILE A 68 12.46 -2.34 10.95
C ILE A 68 12.33 -0.82 11.06
N GLU A 69 11.26 -0.28 10.46
CA GLU A 69 10.93 1.14 10.61
C GLU A 69 9.42 1.32 10.67
N ASP A 70 8.95 2.51 11.03
CA ASP A 70 7.54 2.83 10.90
C ASP A 70 7.32 3.68 9.64
N VAL A 71 6.12 3.58 9.08
CA VAL A 71 5.71 4.37 7.93
C VAL A 71 4.26 4.78 8.12
N ASP A 72 3.89 5.91 7.52
CA ASP A 72 2.49 6.30 7.45
C ASP A 72 1.87 5.64 6.24
N GLY A 73 0.81 4.85 6.47
CA GLY A 73 0.07 4.20 5.41
C GLY A 73 -1.41 4.51 5.50
N LYS A 74 -2.09 4.44 4.38
CA LYS A 74 -3.55 4.58 4.32
C LYS A 74 -4.15 3.24 3.97
N VAL A 75 -4.89 2.68 4.93
CA VAL A 75 -5.61 1.43 4.76
C VAL A 75 -7.07 1.77 4.57
N MET A 76 -7.66 1.26 3.50
CA MET A 76 -9.05 1.56 3.18
C MET A 76 -9.75 0.31 2.63
N LEU A 77 -11.07 0.32 2.69
CA LEU A 77 -11.87 -0.73 2.07
C LEU A 77 -11.73 -0.66 0.54
N ARG A 78 -11.82 -1.81 -0.10
CA ARG A 78 -11.70 -1.90 -1.56
C ARG A 78 -12.71 -1.00 -2.27
N ILE A 79 -13.95 -0.96 -1.77
CA ILE A 79 -15.00 -0.14 -2.38
C ILE A 79 -14.64 1.34 -2.34
N GLU A 80 -14.03 1.79 -1.26
CA GLU A 80 -13.59 3.19 -1.15
C GLU A 80 -12.41 3.47 -2.06
N TYR A 81 -11.46 2.55 -2.14
CA TYR A 81 -10.33 2.69 -3.05
C TYR A 81 -10.80 2.81 -4.49
N GLU A 82 -11.72 1.95 -4.91
CA GLU A 82 -12.26 1.98 -6.26
C GLU A 82 -13.03 3.26 -6.56
N ARG A 83 -13.79 3.78 -5.58
CA ARG A 83 -14.50 5.05 -5.73
C ARG A 83 -13.52 6.20 -5.96
N ARG A 84 -12.46 6.26 -5.15
CA ARG A 84 -11.44 7.30 -5.30
C ARG A 84 -10.69 7.16 -6.62
N LEU A 85 -10.41 5.94 -7.03
CA LEU A 85 -9.73 5.66 -8.29
C LEU A 85 -10.56 6.15 -9.47
N ARG A 86 -11.88 5.92 -9.46
CA ARG A 86 -12.77 6.43 -10.50
C ARG A 86 -12.75 7.95 -10.58
N GLU A 87 -12.71 8.62 -9.44
CA GLU A 87 -12.61 10.09 -9.42
C GLU A 87 -11.33 10.58 -10.08
N VAL A 88 -10.21 9.95 -9.76
CA VAL A 88 -8.91 10.30 -10.36
C VAL A 88 -8.93 10.02 -11.87
N ILE A 89 -9.51 8.91 -12.29
CA ILE A 89 -9.62 8.58 -13.71
C ILE A 89 -10.40 9.66 -14.47
N ARG A 90 -11.51 10.11 -13.90
CA ARG A 90 -12.31 11.17 -14.53
C ARG A 90 -11.55 12.48 -14.70
N GLU A 91 -10.69 12.81 -13.73
CA GLU A 91 -9.92 14.05 -13.77
C GLU A 91 -8.69 13.95 -14.65
N LYS A 92 -7.98 12.83 -14.56
CA LYS A 92 -6.65 12.68 -15.17
C LYS A 92 -6.66 11.97 -16.50
N CYS A 93 -7.46 10.91 -16.62
CA CYS A 93 -7.33 10.00 -17.75
C CYS A 93 -8.14 10.42 -18.97
N VAL A 94 -8.91 11.51 -18.89
CA VAL A 94 -9.63 12.03 -20.06
C VAL A 94 -8.68 12.43 -21.18
N THR A 95 -7.43 12.78 -20.85
CA THR A 95 -6.40 13.15 -21.84
C THR A 95 -5.35 12.06 -22.03
N CYS A 96 -5.53 10.91 -21.38
CA CYS A 96 -4.56 9.81 -21.48
C CYS A 96 -4.83 8.98 -22.74
N ASP A 97 -3.81 8.81 -23.57
CA ASP A 97 -3.93 8.06 -24.82
C ASP A 97 -4.15 6.57 -24.62
N HIS A 98 -3.73 6.03 -23.46
CA HIS A 98 -3.89 4.60 -23.18
C HIS A 98 -5.33 4.23 -22.80
N PHE A 99 -6.00 5.07 -22.02
CA PHE A 99 -7.26 4.68 -21.38
C PHE A 99 -8.46 5.53 -21.79
N LYS A 100 -8.23 6.71 -22.37
CA LYS A 100 -9.27 7.60 -22.87
C LYS A 100 -10.29 8.04 -21.82
N GLY A 101 -9.91 8.02 -20.55
CA GLY A 101 -10.74 8.53 -19.48
C GLY A 101 -11.94 7.69 -19.12
N ASP A 102 -11.94 6.39 -19.41
CA ASP A 102 -13.03 5.49 -19.04
C ASP A 102 -12.95 5.15 -17.54
N PRO A 103 -13.85 5.73 -16.69
CA PRO A 103 -13.81 5.48 -15.25
C PRO A 103 -14.23 4.08 -14.86
N ASP A 104 -14.87 3.33 -15.77
CA ASP A 104 -15.29 1.96 -15.51
C ASP A 104 -14.20 0.95 -15.81
N ASN A 105 -13.13 1.37 -16.50
CA ASN A 105 -12.00 0.51 -16.81
C ASN A 105 -10.97 0.55 -15.68
N LEU A 106 -11.33 -0.03 -14.53
CA LEU A 106 -10.44 -0.03 -13.38
C LEU A 106 -9.22 -0.93 -13.57
N ASP A 107 -9.37 -2.04 -14.29
CA ASP A 107 -8.30 -3.03 -14.46
C ASP A 107 -7.03 -2.42 -15.04
N GLY A 108 -7.17 -1.50 -16.00
CA GLY A 108 -6.03 -0.85 -16.61
C GLY A 108 -5.35 0.18 -15.73
N HIS A 109 -5.98 0.59 -14.62
CA HIS A 109 -5.48 1.64 -13.75
C HIS A 109 -4.99 1.16 -12.39
N TYR A 110 -5.38 -0.04 -11.96
CA TYR A 110 -5.08 -0.56 -10.63
C TYR A 110 -3.59 -0.55 -10.32
N ASP A 111 -2.77 -0.93 -11.28
CA ASP A 111 -1.33 -1.08 -11.07
C ASP A 111 -0.53 0.16 -11.49
N THR A 112 -1.15 1.13 -12.12
CA THR A 112 -0.42 2.24 -12.74
C THR A 112 -0.81 3.61 -12.21
N LEU A 113 -2.06 3.79 -11.78
CA LEU A 113 -2.60 5.08 -11.36
C LEU A 113 -2.67 5.15 -9.84
N ARG A 114 -2.04 6.18 -9.27
CA ARG A 114 -2.07 6.45 -7.84
C ARG A 114 -3.22 7.39 -7.52
N LEU A 115 -3.71 7.32 -6.27
CA LEU A 115 -4.81 8.19 -5.83
C LEU A 115 -4.41 9.67 -5.76
N ASP A 116 -3.12 9.98 -5.76
CA ASP A 116 -2.62 11.36 -5.85
C ASP A 116 -2.59 11.88 -7.29
N GLY A 117 -3.01 11.07 -8.27
CA GLY A 117 -3.06 11.43 -9.67
C GLY A 117 -1.84 11.03 -10.49
N TYR A 118 -0.80 10.50 -9.86
CA TYR A 118 0.37 10.04 -10.60
C TYR A 118 0.08 8.72 -11.32
N CYS A 119 0.48 8.63 -12.58
CA CYS A 119 0.37 7.41 -13.37
C CYS A 119 1.61 7.29 -14.26
N TRP A 120 2.35 6.20 -14.10
CA TRP A 120 3.57 6.03 -14.89
C TRP A 120 3.29 5.71 -16.36
N ARG A 121 2.04 5.38 -16.70
CA ARG A 121 1.60 5.18 -18.09
C ARG A 121 0.87 6.38 -18.68
N TYR A 122 0.80 7.50 -17.93
CA TYR A 122 0.06 8.66 -18.41
C TYR A 122 0.74 9.27 -19.63
N GLU A 123 -0.05 9.43 -20.68
CA GLU A 123 0.38 10.12 -21.90
C GLU A 123 -0.65 11.20 -22.24
N ASN A 124 -0.16 12.38 -22.52
CA ASN A 124 -1.01 13.50 -22.92
C ASN A 124 -0.42 14.15 -24.16
N THR A 125 -0.98 13.85 -25.33
CA THR A 125 -0.47 14.35 -26.60
C THR A 125 -0.57 15.87 -26.72
N SER A 126 -1.50 16.51 -26.02
CA SER A 126 -1.64 17.96 -26.06
C SER A 126 -0.47 18.69 -25.41
N GLU A 127 0.29 18.03 -24.55
CA GLU A 127 1.48 18.60 -23.92
C GLU A 127 2.72 18.48 -24.79
N ASN A 128 2.67 17.69 -25.83
CA ASN A 128 3.80 17.43 -26.72
C ASN A 128 3.78 18.32 -27.97
N ASP A 129 2.79 19.16 -28.11
CA ASP A 129 2.66 20.06 -29.28
C ASP A 129 3.56 21.32 -29.20
#